data_fe8df69cf9f8cf98ab75e17e62c89840
#
_entry.id   fe8df69cf9f8cf98ab75e17e62c89840
#
_cell.length_a   1.000
_cell.length_b   1.000
_cell.length_c   1.000
_cell.angle_alpha   90.00
_cell.angle_beta   90.00
_cell.angle_gamma   90.00
#
_symmetry.space_group_name_H-M   'P 1'
#
loop_
_entity.id
_entity.type
_entity.pdbx_description
1 polymer ?
#
loop_
_entity_poly.entity_id
_entity_poly.type
_entity_poly.pdbx_seq_one_letter_code
_entity_poly.pdbx_strand_id
1 'polypeptide(L)'
;ANELYPDINFVHSSFDDYVQAVEAALPEELSTVQGELTSQETDGWYTLANTSSARIYLKQAFQENSNLLEQVVEPLTVITGGHNHKDQLTYAWKTLLQNAPHDSICGCSVDEVHREMETRFAKVNQVGEFVKGNLLEKWKRKLDSHQAESDLLFTVVNTGLHDKVDTVSVDVTFATCDFKEAHPTEAYRRMAELTIPGLIVKDLDGRPVEAKIEDLGANFQYDLPKDRFRQAYIARQLRVTLPLHLAPLAWKTFQLLSGTKEEYEGLYRNGVIDTPFVTVSFDENLTVYDKTTHEAYEDFLRFEDRGDIGNEYIYFQPKN
;
A
#
# COMPACT_ATOMS: atom_id res chain seq x y z
N ALA A 1 41.80 -4.82 -32.79
CA ALA A 1 41.18 -6.13 -32.57
C ALA A 1 41.31 -6.97 -33.87
N ASN A 2 40.80 -6.49 -35.02
CA ASN A 2 40.82 -7.24 -36.30
C ASN A 2 42.24 -7.62 -36.79
N GLU A 3 43.26 -6.86 -36.48
CA GLU A 3 44.66 -7.17 -36.82
C GLU A 3 45.25 -8.27 -35.93
N LEU A 4 44.79 -8.38 -34.68
CA LEU A 4 45.28 -9.35 -33.70
C LEU A 4 44.52 -10.66 -33.80
N TYR A 5 43.31 -10.68 -34.33
CA TYR A 5 42.43 -11.82 -34.47
C TYR A 5 41.89 -11.87 -35.91
N PRO A 6 42.68 -12.33 -36.87
CA PRO A 6 42.33 -12.30 -38.31
C PRO A 6 41.11 -13.17 -38.67
N ASP A 7 40.78 -14.16 -37.84
CA ASP A 7 39.64 -15.04 -38.02
C ASP A 7 38.33 -14.50 -37.41
N ILE A 8 38.37 -13.35 -36.73
CA ILE A 8 37.22 -12.71 -36.08
C ILE A 8 37.05 -11.32 -36.63
N ASN A 9 35.85 -11.01 -37.09
CA ASN A 9 35.52 -9.66 -37.55
C ASN A 9 34.88 -8.83 -36.41
N PHE A 10 35.64 -7.91 -35.81
CA PHE A 10 35.13 -7.00 -34.82
C PHE A 10 34.54 -5.79 -35.52
N VAL A 11 33.23 -5.59 -35.36
CA VAL A 11 32.47 -4.49 -35.98
C VAL A 11 31.92 -3.58 -34.90
N HIS A 12 32.14 -2.29 -35.03
CA HIS A 12 31.48 -1.28 -34.23
C HIS A 12 30.04 -1.11 -34.77
N SER A 13 29.02 -1.34 -33.91
CA SER A 13 27.63 -1.48 -34.35
C SER A 13 26.67 -0.74 -33.41
N SER A 14 25.40 -0.66 -33.81
CA SER A 14 24.30 -0.25 -32.95
C SER A 14 23.60 -1.47 -32.35
N PHE A 15 22.72 -1.26 -31.36
CA PHE A 15 21.87 -2.34 -30.84
C PHE A 15 20.93 -2.90 -31.90
N ASP A 16 20.40 -2.05 -32.78
CA ASP A 16 19.49 -2.48 -33.85
C ASP A 16 20.21 -3.39 -34.85
N ASP A 17 21.42 -3.03 -35.29
CA ASP A 17 22.22 -3.87 -36.20
C ASP A 17 22.61 -5.20 -35.53
N TYR A 18 22.93 -5.15 -34.22
CA TYR A 18 23.24 -6.36 -33.45
C TYR A 18 22.04 -7.30 -33.37
N VAL A 19 20.84 -6.77 -33.03
CA VAL A 19 19.60 -7.57 -32.97
C VAL A 19 19.30 -8.20 -34.31
N GLN A 20 19.36 -7.41 -35.42
CA GLN A 20 19.15 -7.92 -36.78
C GLN A 20 20.13 -9.05 -37.14
N ALA A 21 21.40 -8.90 -36.78
CA ALA A 21 22.41 -9.93 -37.04
C ALA A 21 22.15 -11.20 -36.22
N VAL A 22 21.71 -11.07 -34.98
CA VAL A 22 21.31 -12.21 -34.13
C VAL A 22 20.09 -12.89 -34.70
N GLU A 23 19.04 -12.15 -35.07
CA GLU A 23 17.81 -12.70 -35.65
C GLU A 23 18.09 -13.48 -36.94
N ALA A 24 18.97 -12.96 -37.79
CA ALA A 24 19.36 -13.61 -39.02
C ALA A 24 20.18 -14.91 -38.80
N ALA A 25 20.79 -15.06 -37.64
CA ALA A 25 21.61 -16.21 -37.26
C ALA A 25 20.90 -17.22 -36.31
N LEU A 26 19.63 -16.93 -35.95
CA LEU A 26 18.89 -17.85 -35.06
C LEU A 26 18.71 -19.21 -35.69
N PRO A 27 18.92 -20.31 -34.91
CA PRO A 27 18.59 -21.67 -35.35
C PRO A 27 17.06 -21.84 -35.49
N GLU A 28 16.64 -22.79 -36.28
CA GLU A 28 15.19 -23.11 -36.47
C GLU A 28 14.53 -23.56 -35.16
N GLU A 29 15.30 -24.24 -34.29
CA GLU A 29 14.81 -24.65 -32.97
C GLU A 29 15.57 -23.93 -31.85
N LEU A 30 14.84 -23.24 -30.99
CA LEU A 30 15.36 -22.60 -29.80
C LEU A 30 14.99 -23.41 -28.55
N SER A 31 15.92 -23.49 -27.62
CA SER A 31 15.62 -24.04 -26.30
C SER A 31 14.61 -23.14 -25.57
N THR A 32 13.62 -23.77 -24.97
CA THR A 32 12.61 -23.08 -24.18
C THR A 32 12.89 -23.25 -22.67
N VAL A 33 12.96 -22.16 -21.93
CA VAL A 33 13.01 -22.17 -20.46
C VAL A 33 11.62 -21.86 -19.94
N GLN A 34 11.11 -22.70 -19.04
CA GLN A 34 9.82 -22.48 -18.37
C GLN A 34 10.05 -22.06 -16.92
N GLY A 35 9.24 -21.09 -16.47
CA GLY A 35 9.31 -20.55 -15.12
C GLY A 35 10.17 -19.29 -15.04
N GLU A 36 10.54 -18.94 -13.82
CA GLU A 36 11.32 -17.74 -13.53
C GLU A 36 12.78 -17.90 -13.96
N LEU A 37 13.34 -16.88 -14.61
CA LEU A 37 14.73 -16.89 -15.08
C LEU A 37 15.70 -16.56 -13.94
N THR A 38 15.76 -17.41 -12.93
CA THR A 38 16.60 -17.25 -11.73
C THR A 38 17.76 -18.26 -11.69
N SER A 39 18.16 -18.81 -12.84
CA SER A 39 19.24 -19.80 -12.90
C SER A 39 20.53 -19.27 -12.28
N GLN A 40 21.10 -20.03 -11.36
CA GLN A 40 22.40 -19.78 -10.74
C GLN A 40 23.44 -20.82 -11.19
N GLU A 41 23.13 -21.60 -12.21
CA GLU A 41 23.91 -22.74 -12.66
C GLU A 41 24.93 -22.38 -13.76
N THR A 42 25.21 -21.12 -13.99
CA THR A 42 26.13 -20.68 -15.02
C THR A 42 27.51 -20.39 -14.44
N ASP A 43 28.55 -20.79 -15.14
CA ASP A 43 29.97 -20.72 -14.77
C ASP A 43 30.45 -19.29 -14.38
N GLY A 44 30.03 -18.81 -13.21
CA GLY A 44 30.41 -17.49 -12.66
C GLY A 44 29.58 -16.31 -13.16
N TRP A 45 28.56 -16.53 -13.99
CA TRP A 45 27.63 -15.49 -14.46
C TRP A 45 26.26 -15.69 -13.80
N TYR A 46 26.25 -15.57 -12.48
CA TYR A 46 25.04 -15.74 -11.67
C TYR A 46 24.02 -14.64 -11.92
N THR A 47 22.76 -14.99 -11.83
CA THR A 47 21.65 -14.03 -11.97
C THR A 47 21.46 -13.16 -10.73
N LEU A 48 22.22 -13.37 -9.67
CA LEU A 48 22.14 -12.63 -8.38
C LEU A 48 20.72 -12.64 -7.79
N ALA A 49 20.04 -13.79 -7.87
CA ALA A 49 18.63 -13.93 -7.52
C ALA A 49 18.31 -13.47 -6.09
N ASN A 50 19.23 -13.66 -5.13
CA ASN A 50 19.03 -13.29 -3.74
C ASN A 50 18.90 -11.76 -3.54
N THR A 51 19.39 -10.94 -4.46
CA THR A 51 19.21 -9.49 -4.37
C THR A 51 17.75 -9.06 -4.39
N SER A 52 16.85 -9.88 -4.94
CA SER A 52 15.41 -9.64 -4.93
C SER A 52 14.80 -9.73 -3.52
N SER A 53 15.31 -10.61 -2.69
CA SER A 53 14.83 -10.88 -1.32
C SER A 53 15.73 -10.35 -0.22
N ALA A 54 17.00 -10.05 -0.54
CA ALA A 54 17.92 -9.47 0.43
C ALA A 54 17.35 -8.16 1.00
N ARG A 55 17.29 -8.04 2.32
CA ARG A 55 16.78 -6.85 3.03
C ARG A 55 15.44 -6.37 2.45
N ILE A 56 14.46 -7.27 2.35
CA ILE A 56 13.15 -7.02 1.72
C ILE A 56 12.46 -5.75 2.25
N TYR A 57 12.70 -5.39 3.51
CA TYR A 57 12.15 -4.18 4.13
C TYR A 57 12.55 -2.90 3.37
N LEU A 58 13.73 -2.86 2.72
CA LEU A 58 14.15 -1.71 1.91
C LEU A 58 13.31 -1.59 0.63
N LYS A 59 13.01 -2.73 -0.01
CA LYS A 59 12.14 -2.79 -1.20
C LYS A 59 10.71 -2.37 -0.84
N GLN A 60 10.20 -2.87 0.27
CA GLN A 60 8.88 -2.49 0.80
C GLN A 60 8.81 -0.99 1.09
N ALA A 61 9.80 -0.45 1.82
CA ALA A 61 9.85 0.97 2.13
C ALA A 61 10.00 1.85 0.87
N PHE A 62 10.77 1.39 -0.14
CA PHE A 62 10.88 2.09 -1.42
C PHE A 62 9.52 2.13 -2.13
N GLN A 63 8.84 0.99 -2.23
CA GLN A 63 7.53 0.89 -2.88
C GLN A 63 6.46 1.71 -2.15
N GLU A 64 6.41 1.65 -0.82
CA GLU A 64 5.47 2.44 -0.01
C GLU A 64 5.64 3.94 -0.24
N ASN A 65 6.89 4.42 -0.23
CA ASN A 65 7.18 5.83 -0.47
C ASN A 65 6.91 6.24 -1.93
N SER A 66 7.22 5.40 -2.91
CA SER A 66 6.87 5.64 -4.32
C SER A 66 5.37 5.76 -4.48
N ASN A 67 4.61 4.81 -3.93
CA ASN A 67 3.14 4.82 -3.99
C ASN A 67 2.55 6.06 -3.32
N LEU A 68 3.09 6.45 -2.15
CA LEU A 68 2.65 7.67 -1.46
C LEU A 68 2.81 8.91 -2.35
N LEU A 69 3.95 9.07 -3.00
CA LEU A 69 4.22 10.23 -3.85
C LEU A 69 3.42 10.18 -5.15
N GLU A 70 3.57 9.09 -5.91
CA GLU A 70 3.05 8.95 -7.27
C GLU A 70 1.54 8.72 -7.30
N GLN A 71 1.03 7.80 -6.46
CA GLN A 71 -0.36 7.37 -6.53
C GLN A 71 -1.29 8.15 -5.60
N VAL A 72 -0.76 8.89 -4.63
CA VAL A 72 -1.58 9.63 -3.67
C VAL A 72 -1.32 11.12 -3.73
N VAL A 73 -0.09 11.56 -3.46
CA VAL A 73 0.19 13.00 -3.26
C VAL A 73 0.12 13.78 -4.57
N GLU A 74 0.76 13.31 -5.63
CA GLU A 74 0.71 14.00 -6.93
C GLU A 74 -0.70 14.09 -7.51
N PRO A 75 -1.50 13.01 -7.56
CA PRO A 75 -2.89 13.12 -7.98
C PRO A 75 -3.72 14.05 -7.10
N LEU A 76 -3.51 14.05 -5.78
CA LEU A 76 -4.18 14.98 -4.88
C LEU A 76 -3.84 16.45 -5.18
N THR A 77 -2.62 16.77 -5.64
CA THR A 77 -2.29 18.14 -6.05
C THR A 77 -3.17 18.60 -7.22
N VAL A 78 -3.47 17.68 -8.15
CA VAL A 78 -4.35 17.96 -9.30
C VAL A 78 -5.80 18.09 -8.86
N ILE A 79 -6.34 17.11 -8.13
CA ILE A 79 -7.74 17.06 -7.67
C ILE A 79 -8.08 18.30 -6.82
N THR A 80 -7.16 18.70 -5.92
CA THR A 80 -7.40 19.80 -4.99
C THR A 80 -7.02 21.19 -5.54
N GLY A 81 -6.39 21.25 -6.72
CA GLY A 81 -5.84 22.47 -7.30
C GLY A 81 -4.70 23.08 -6.48
N GLY A 82 -3.96 22.25 -5.75
CA GLY A 82 -2.89 22.67 -4.82
C GLY A 82 -1.49 22.65 -5.42
N HIS A 83 -1.14 23.62 -6.28
CA HIS A 83 0.14 23.64 -6.99
C HIS A 83 1.36 24.10 -6.16
N ASN A 84 1.20 24.43 -4.88
CA ASN A 84 2.25 25.08 -4.08
C ASN A 84 3.25 24.13 -3.41
N HIS A 85 3.28 22.86 -3.79
CA HIS A 85 4.11 21.85 -3.14
C HIS A 85 5.23 21.28 -4.03
N LYS A 86 5.53 21.96 -5.14
CA LYS A 86 6.55 21.50 -6.11
C LYS A 86 7.92 21.26 -5.47
N ASP A 87 8.36 22.16 -4.60
CA ASP A 87 9.70 22.08 -3.99
C ASP A 87 9.77 20.92 -2.99
N GLN A 88 8.71 20.71 -2.20
CA GLN A 88 8.61 19.57 -1.27
C GLN A 88 8.60 18.24 -2.03
N LEU A 89 7.81 18.13 -3.10
CA LEU A 89 7.76 16.92 -3.94
C LEU A 89 9.09 16.68 -4.63
N THR A 90 9.73 17.72 -5.17
CA THR A 90 11.08 17.61 -5.76
C THR A 90 12.10 17.12 -4.75
N TYR A 91 12.05 17.63 -3.52
CA TYR A 91 12.92 17.16 -2.43
C TYR A 91 12.64 15.70 -2.08
N ALA A 92 11.37 15.32 -1.94
CA ALA A 92 10.98 13.95 -1.61
C ALA A 92 11.45 12.97 -2.69
N TRP A 93 11.19 13.25 -3.97
CA TRP A 93 11.63 12.41 -5.09
C TRP A 93 13.16 12.29 -5.16
N LYS A 94 13.90 13.41 -5.06
CA LYS A 94 15.35 13.37 -5.05
C LYS A 94 15.90 12.54 -3.89
N THR A 95 15.29 12.63 -2.71
CA THR A 95 15.69 11.86 -1.53
C THR A 95 15.38 10.37 -1.71
N LEU A 96 14.21 10.03 -2.27
CA LEU A 96 13.83 8.65 -2.55
C LEU A 96 14.77 8.01 -3.57
N LEU A 97 15.05 8.72 -4.67
CA LEU A 97 15.92 8.22 -5.74
C LEU A 97 17.37 8.00 -5.32
N GLN A 98 17.84 8.64 -4.24
CA GLN A 98 19.14 8.33 -3.64
C GLN A 98 19.21 6.90 -3.05
N ASN A 99 18.07 6.25 -2.83
CA ASN A 99 17.99 4.86 -2.37
C ASN A 99 17.86 3.85 -3.53
N ALA A 100 17.74 4.32 -4.78
CA ALA A 100 17.55 3.50 -5.96
C ALA A 100 18.82 2.91 -6.61
N PRO A 101 20.08 3.41 -6.38
CA PRO A 101 21.26 2.76 -6.93
C PRO A 101 21.26 1.27 -6.62
N HIS A 102 21.70 0.45 -7.60
CA HIS A 102 21.53 -1.00 -7.52
C HIS A 102 22.15 -1.62 -6.27
N ASP A 103 23.34 -1.23 -5.85
CA ASP A 103 23.96 -1.76 -4.62
C ASP A 103 23.19 -1.40 -3.34
N SER A 104 22.50 -0.25 -3.35
CA SER A 104 21.68 0.17 -2.22
C SER A 104 20.36 -0.62 -2.17
N ILE A 105 19.55 -0.58 -3.25
CA ILE A 105 18.24 -1.24 -3.24
C ILE A 105 18.33 -2.76 -3.29
N CYS A 106 19.38 -3.31 -3.89
CA CYS A 106 19.65 -4.75 -3.84
C CYS A 106 19.97 -5.26 -2.44
N GLY A 107 20.36 -4.40 -1.51
CA GLY A 107 20.62 -4.78 -0.12
C GLY A 107 22.00 -5.39 0.11
N CYS A 108 22.96 -5.18 -0.80
CA CYS A 108 24.29 -5.77 -0.76
C CYS A 108 25.39 -4.78 -0.36
N SER A 109 25.03 -3.54 -0.06
CA SER A 109 25.95 -2.56 0.52
C SER A 109 26.22 -2.85 2.00
N VAL A 110 27.14 -2.07 2.61
CA VAL A 110 27.39 -2.16 4.05
C VAL A 110 26.21 -1.63 4.89
N ASP A 111 26.11 -2.04 6.12
CA ASP A 111 24.99 -1.72 7.01
C ASP A 111 24.77 -0.21 7.21
N GLU A 112 25.86 0.57 7.21
CA GLU A 112 25.80 2.03 7.32
C GLU A 112 24.97 2.67 6.19
N VAL A 113 25.15 2.16 4.97
CA VAL A 113 24.37 2.62 3.79
C VAL A 113 22.89 2.29 3.99
N HIS A 114 22.57 1.10 4.45
CA HIS A 114 21.18 0.69 4.66
C HIS A 114 20.50 1.49 5.78
N ARG A 115 21.20 1.80 6.88
CA ARG A 115 20.67 2.70 7.93
C ARG A 115 20.41 4.11 7.42
N GLU A 116 21.26 4.63 6.53
CA GLU A 116 20.99 5.92 5.88
C GLU A 116 19.80 5.85 4.92
N MET A 117 19.60 4.73 4.22
CA MET A 117 18.41 4.51 3.40
C MET A 117 17.12 4.56 4.21
N GLU A 118 17.08 3.92 5.38
CA GLU A 118 15.93 4.00 6.30
C GLU A 118 15.64 5.44 6.71
N THR A 119 16.68 6.21 7.02
CA THR A 119 16.56 7.64 7.33
C THR A 119 15.97 8.43 6.17
N ARG A 120 16.39 8.15 4.94
CA ARG A 120 15.84 8.80 3.74
C ARG A 120 14.39 8.41 3.51
N PHE A 121 14.02 7.14 3.67
CA PHE A 121 12.63 6.70 3.58
C PHE A 121 11.74 7.41 4.60
N ALA A 122 12.19 7.52 5.85
CA ALA A 122 11.45 8.27 6.87
C ALA A 122 11.25 9.75 6.50
N LYS A 123 12.28 10.42 5.94
CA LYS A 123 12.19 11.81 5.46
C LYS A 123 11.16 11.94 4.33
N VAL A 124 11.20 11.03 3.34
CA VAL A 124 10.27 11.03 2.21
C VAL A 124 8.84 10.84 2.69
N ASN A 125 8.62 9.85 3.55
CA ASN A 125 7.30 9.57 4.14
C ASN A 125 6.74 10.80 4.86
N GLN A 126 7.53 11.42 5.75
CA GLN A 126 7.09 12.60 6.50
C GLN A 126 6.76 13.79 5.59
N VAL A 127 7.54 14.02 4.54
CA VAL A 127 7.24 15.08 3.56
C VAL A 127 5.97 14.75 2.77
N GLY A 128 5.82 13.53 2.31
CA GLY A 128 4.63 13.06 1.60
C GLY A 128 3.36 13.20 2.45
N GLU A 129 3.40 12.72 3.69
CA GLU A 129 2.29 12.82 4.64
C GLU A 129 1.95 14.29 4.98
N PHE A 130 2.96 15.13 5.16
CA PHE A 130 2.76 16.56 5.39
C PHE A 130 2.06 17.24 4.20
N VAL A 131 2.49 16.97 2.98
CA VAL A 131 1.86 17.52 1.77
C VAL A 131 0.44 17.00 1.63
N LYS A 132 0.23 15.69 1.77
CA LYS A 132 -1.09 15.04 1.76
C LYS A 132 -2.05 15.71 2.76
N GLY A 133 -1.62 15.84 4.01
CA GLY A 133 -2.43 16.48 5.06
C GLY A 133 -2.82 17.92 4.72
N ASN A 134 -1.88 18.73 4.22
CA ASN A 134 -2.17 20.12 3.82
C ASN A 134 -3.15 20.19 2.62
N LEU A 135 -3.05 19.29 1.66
CA LEU A 135 -3.96 19.23 0.52
C LEU A 135 -5.37 18.85 0.97
N LEU A 136 -5.49 17.82 1.80
CA LEU A 136 -6.77 17.33 2.33
C LEU A 136 -7.44 18.38 3.21
N GLU A 137 -6.71 19.07 4.09
CA GLU A 137 -7.25 20.14 4.93
C GLU A 137 -7.79 21.34 4.12
N LYS A 138 -7.09 21.72 3.06
CA LYS A 138 -7.57 22.79 2.16
C LYS A 138 -8.79 22.32 1.36
N TRP A 139 -8.79 21.07 0.94
CA TRP A 139 -9.88 20.50 0.14
C TRP A 139 -11.14 20.29 0.98
N LYS A 140 -11.02 19.77 2.21
CA LYS A 140 -12.12 19.62 3.17
C LYS A 140 -12.95 20.92 3.31
N ARG A 141 -12.30 22.08 3.30
CA ARG A 141 -12.98 23.40 3.39
C ARG A 141 -13.77 23.77 2.13
N LYS A 142 -13.51 23.12 1.00
CA LYS A 142 -14.19 23.34 -0.29
C LYS A 142 -15.30 22.31 -0.54
N LEU A 143 -15.31 21.21 0.19
CA LEU A 143 -16.36 20.21 0.06
C LEU A 143 -17.67 20.79 0.56
N ASP A 144 -18.71 20.67 -0.23
CA ASP A 144 -20.04 21.13 0.14
C ASP A 144 -20.65 20.15 1.15
N SER A 145 -20.83 20.62 2.39
CA SER A 145 -21.48 19.87 3.47
C SER A 145 -22.88 20.41 3.80
N HIS A 146 -23.40 21.34 3.02
CA HIS A 146 -24.69 21.99 3.32
C HIS A 146 -25.89 21.04 3.32
N GLN A 147 -25.75 19.85 2.71
CA GLN A 147 -26.80 18.83 2.71
C GLN A 147 -26.61 17.78 3.81
N ALA A 148 -25.55 17.87 4.61
CA ALA A 148 -25.28 16.90 5.65
C ALA A 148 -26.27 17.07 6.83
N GLU A 149 -26.81 15.95 7.29
CA GLU A 149 -27.67 15.85 8.49
C GLU A 149 -26.84 15.59 9.77
N SER A 150 -25.53 15.34 9.62
CA SER A 150 -24.62 15.02 10.72
C SER A 150 -23.28 15.72 10.54
N ASP A 151 -22.64 16.04 11.68
CA ASP A 151 -21.25 16.52 11.71
C ASP A 151 -20.22 15.39 11.56
N LEU A 152 -20.65 14.13 11.65
CA LEU A 152 -19.78 12.95 11.47
C LEU A 152 -19.69 12.60 9.99
N LEU A 153 -18.78 13.28 9.28
CA LEU A 153 -18.56 13.15 7.86
C LEU A 153 -17.20 12.52 7.58
N PHE A 154 -17.15 11.71 6.52
CA PHE A 154 -15.90 11.27 5.92
C PHE A 154 -16.01 11.24 4.39
N THR A 155 -14.89 11.47 3.72
CA THR A 155 -14.80 11.47 2.26
C THR A 155 -13.78 10.46 1.81
N VAL A 156 -14.15 9.65 0.82
CA VAL A 156 -13.25 8.72 0.14
C VAL A 156 -12.96 9.26 -1.26
N VAL A 157 -11.71 9.22 -1.66
CA VAL A 157 -11.24 9.68 -2.96
C VAL A 157 -10.50 8.57 -3.68
N ASN A 158 -10.81 8.38 -4.95
CA ASN A 158 -10.02 7.56 -5.87
C ASN A 158 -8.97 8.45 -6.53
N THR A 159 -7.71 8.29 -6.16
CA THR A 159 -6.59 9.02 -6.76
C THR A 159 -6.05 8.35 -8.02
N GLY A 160 -6.57 7.17 -8.39
CA GLY A 160 -6.17 6.41 -9.57
C GLY A 160 -6.86 6.86 -10.86
N LEU A 161 -6.34 6.39 -11.99
CA LEU A 161 -6.83 6.67 -13.34
C LEU A 161 -7.82 5.62 -13.86
N HIS A 162 -8.22 4.68 -13.02
CA HIS A 162 -9.18 3.61 -13.35
C HIS A 162 -10.31 3.57 -12.32
N ASP A 163 -11.44 3.01 -12.73
CA ASP A 163 -12.51 2.69 -11.79
C ASP A 163 -11.98 1.80 -10.65
N LYS A 164 -12.34 2.16 -9.42
CA LYS A 164 -12.04 1.37 -8.23
C LYS A 164 -13.32 0.77 -7.67
N VAL A 165 -13.37 -0.56 -7.63
CA VAL A 165 -14.35 -1.32 -6.86
C VAL A 165 -13.59 -1.99 -5.74
N ASP A 166 -13.79 -1.54 -4.52
CA ASP A 166 -12.99 -1.98 -3.38
C ASP A 166 -13.78 -1.86 -2.08
N THR A 167 -13.27 -2.48 -1.02
CA THR A 167 -13.75 -2.27 0.34
C THR A 167 -12.79 -1.33 1.07
N VAL A 168 -13.31 -0.20 1.54
CA VAL A 168 -12.52 0.80 2.25
C VAL A 168 -12.87 0.85 3.72
N SER A 169 -11.87 1.08 4.57
CA SER A 169 -12.03 1.28 6.00
C SER A 169 -11.54 2.68 6.39
N VAL A 170 -12.36 3.39 7.16
CA VAL A 170 -12.08 4.75 7.64
C VAL A 170 -12.30 4.82 9.14
N ASP A 171 -11.32 5.35 9.87
CA ASP A 171 -11.46 5.60 11.30
C ASP A 171 -12.03 7.01 11.51
N VAL A 172 -13.18 7.09 12.17
CA VAL A 172 -13.91 8.33 12.42
C VAL A 172 -13.92 8.63 13.92
N THR A 173 -13.66 9.88 14.29
CA THR A 173 -13.79 10.34 15.67
C THR A 173 -15.26 10.60 15.98
N PHE A 174 -15.86 9.78 16.83
CA PHE A 174 -17.26 9.89 17.25
C PHE A 174 -17.47 10.99 18.30
N ALA A 175 -16.60 11.03 19.29
CA ALA A 175 -16.63 12.01 20.38
C ALA A 175 -15.23 12.26 20.92
N THR A 176 -15.04 13.41 21.58
CA THR A 176 -13.78 13.77 22.21
C THR A 176 -14.01 14.33 23.63
N CYS A 177 -12.99 14.21 24.48
CA CYS A 177 -12.89 14.92 25.76
C CYS A 177 -11.50 15.55 25.88
N ASP A 178 -11.42 16.88 25.81
CA ASP A 178 -10.16 17.63 25.89
C ASP A 178 -9.62 17.62 27.34
N PHE A 179 -8.31 17.61 27.51
CA PHE A 179 -7.67 17.66 28.83
C PHE A 179 -7.84 19.01 29.54
N LYS A 180 -8.38 20.02 28.84
CA LYS A 180 -8.86 21.24 29.49
C LYS A 180 -10.20 21.06 30.19
N GLU A 181 -11.01 20.08 29.76
CA GLU A 181 -12.33 19.81 30.30
C GLU A 181 -12.30 18.83 31.46
N ALA A 182 -11.35 17.87 31.42
CA ALA A 182 -11.21 16.86 32.45
C ALA A 182 -9.75 16.38 32.58
N HIS A 183 -9.38 15.90 33.79
CA HIS A 183 -8.12 15.21 33.99
C HIS A 183 -8.01 13.97 33.05
N PRO A 184 -6.82 13.63 32.52
CA PRO A 184 -6.65 12.54 31.56
C PRO A 184 -7.34 11.21 31.93
N THR A 185 -7.26 10.81 33.19
CA THR A 185 -7.93 9.59 33.68
C THR A 185 -9.46 9.69 33.58
N GLU A 186 -10.02 10.84 33.91
CA GLU A 186 -11.46 11.10 33.83
C GLU A 186 -11.91 11.24 32.38
N ALA A 187 -11.14 11.91 31.53
CA ALA A 187 -11.40 12.00 30.10
C ALA A 187 -11.44 10.59 29.46
N TYR A 188 -10.48 9.74 29.83
CA TYR A 188 -10.47 8.34 29.37
C TYR A 188 -11.72 7.58 29.83
N ARG A 189 -12.05 7.67 31.12
CA ARG A 189 -13.23 6.99 31.67
C ARG A 189 -14.52 7.45 30.95
N ARG A 190 -14.72 8.75 30.75
CA ARG A 190 -15.89 9.30 30.03
C ARG A 190 -15.99 8.73 28.62
N MET A 191 -14.89 8.68 27.89
CA MET A 191 -14.89 8.17 26.52
C MET A 191 -15.04 6.64 26.48
N ALA A 192 -14.46 5.92 27.43
CA ALA A 192 -14.59 4.46 27.52
C ALA A 192 -16.00 3.99 27.87
N GLU A 193 -16.67 4.71 28.76
CA GLU A 193 -18.04 4.41 29.22
C GLU A 193 -19.13 4.99 28.28
N LEU A 194 -18.73 5.76 27.24
CA LEU A 194 -19.68 6.36 26.31
C LEU A 194 -20.43 5.27 25.52
N THR A 195 -21.74 5.29 25.64
CA THR A 195 -22.60 4.37 24.85
C THR A 195 -22.72 4.86 23.42
N ILE A 196 -22.34 4.01 22.46
CA ILE A 196 -22.52 4.28 21.04
C ILE A 196 -23.94 3.87 20.64
N PRO A 197 -24.78 4.77 20.10
CA PRO A 197 -26.10 4.41 19.60
C PRO A 197 -25.98 3.52 18.37
N GLY A 198 -27.08 2.94 17.92
CA GLY A 198 -27.15 2.35 16.59
C GLY A 198 -26.81 3.43 15.55
N LEU A 199 -25.92 3.09 14.61
CA LEU A 199 -25.46 4.01 13.56
C LEU A 199 -25.65 3.38 12.19
N ILE A 200 -25.99 4.22 11.22
CA ILE A 200 -26.08 3.90 9.79
C ILE A 200 -25.24 4.88 8.98
N VAL A 201 -24.78 4.43 7.82
CA VAL A 201 -24.07 5.28 6.85
C VAL A 201 -25.02 5.66 5.72
N LYS A 202 -25.02 6.95 5.37
CA LYS A 202 -25.69 7.45 4.16
C LYS A 202 -24.75 8.29 3.34
N ASP A 203 -24.99 8.39 2.04
CA ASP A 203 -24.38 9.42 1.20
C ASP A 203 -25.09 10.79 1.44
N LEU A 204 -24.56 11.85 0.85
CA LEU A 204 -25.15 13.19 0.99
C LEU A 204 -26.51 13.35 0.28
N ASP A 205 -26.87 12.43 -0.63
CA ASP A 205 -28.20 12.36 -1.25
C ASP A 205 -29.22 11.66 -0.32
N GLY A 206 -28.79 11.23 0.87
CA GLY A 206 -29.63 10.53 1.86
C GLY A 206 -29.81 9.02 1.58
N ARG A 207 -29.13 8.46 0.59
CA ARG A 207 -29.21 7.03 0.24
C ARG A 207 -28.44 6.21 1.27
N PRO A 208 -29.02 5.16 1.85
CA PRO A 208 -28.30 4.29 2.76
C PRO A 208 -27.19 3.54 2.03
N VAL A 209 -26.08 3.35 2.73
CA VAL A 209 -24.91 2.61 2.26
C VAL A 209 -24.64 1.48 3.23
N GLU A 210 -24.51 0.28 2.69
CA GLU A 210 -24.10 -0.88 3.46
C GLU A 210 -22.73 -0.64 4.08
N ALA A 211 -22.62 -0.77 5.40
CA ALA A 211 -21.36 -0.53 6.10
C ALA A 211 -21.28 -1.32 7.41
N LYS A 212 -20.11 -1.88 7.69
CA LYS A 212 -19.77 -2.42 9.01
C LYS A 212 -19.20 -1.30 9.86
N ILE A 213 -19.75 -1.10 11.06
CA ILE A 213 -19.29 -0.11 12.03
C ILE A 213 -18.77 -0.83 13.26
N GLU A 214 -17.49 -0.65 13.57
CA GLU A 214 -16.80 -1.25 14.70
C GLU A 214 -16.37 -0.17 15.69
N ASP A 215 -16.61 -0.39 16.98
CA ASP A 215 -16.16 0.47 18.04
C ASP A 215 -14.71 0.16 18.40
N LEU A 216 -13.79 1.10 18.14
CA LEU A 216 -12.37 0.96 18.44
C LEU A 216 -12.01 1.37 19.88
N GLY A 217 -13.00 1.84 20.66
CA GLY A 217 -12.79 2.27 22.04
C GLY A 217 -12.24 3.68 22.19
N ALA A 218 -11.81 3.98 23.41
CA ALA A 218 -11.23 5.27 23.79
C ALA A 218 -9.72 5.28 23.56
N ASN A 219 -9.23 6.26 22.80
CA ASN A 219 -7.82 6.38 22.41
C ASN A 219 -7.28 7.78 22.69
N PHE A 220 -6.01 7.87 23.10
CA PHE A 220 -5.32 9.14 23.21
C PHE A 220 -5.03 9.73 21.83
N GLN A 221 -5.36 11.01 21.66
CA GLN A 221 -5.11 11.79 20.46
C GLN A 221 -4.57 13.17 20.79
N TYR A 222 -4.03 13.86 19.82
CA TYR A 222 -3.64 15.26 19.96
C TYR A 222 -3.64 15.98 18.62
N ASP A 223 -3.94 17.27 18.67
CA ASP A 223 -3.75 18.18 17.56
C ASP A 223 -2.46 18.98 17.71
N LEU A 224 -1.83 19.32 16.58
CA LEU A 224 -0.66 20.19 16.50
C LEU A 224 -1.02 21.50 15.78
N PRO A 225 -1.70 22.43 16.48
CA PRO A 225 -2.01 23.73 15.89
C PRO A 225 -0.72 24.53 15.62
N LYS A 226 -0.74 25.36 14.54
CA LYS A 226 0.44 26.12 14.12
C LYS A 226 0.83 27.24 15.09
N ASP A 227 -0.13 27.74 15.87
CA ASP A 227 -0.04 28.93 16.69
C ASP A 227 0.10 28.66 18.18
N ARG A 228 0.05 27.40 18.60
CA ARG A 228 0.07 27.05 20.03
C ARG A 228 0.63 25.65 20.26
N PHE A 229 0.82 25.30 21.53
CA PHE A 229 1.28 23.99 21.95
C PHE A 229 0.22 22.91 21.66
N ARG A 230 0.69 21.66 21.52
CA ARG A 230 -0.12 20.46 21.35
C ARG A 230 -1.38 20.45 22.23
N GLN A 231 -2.51 20.18 21.64
CA GLN A 231 -3.80 20.02 22.33
C GLN A 231 -4.10 18.52 22.42
N ALA A 232 -4.05 17.96 23.62
CA ALA A 232 -4.27 16.54 23.86
C ALA A 232 -5.71 16.28 24.34
N TYR A 233 -6.27 15.17 23.89
CA TYR A 233 -7.62 14.72 24.23
C TYR A 233 -7.74 13.21 24.18
N ILE A 234 -8.81 12.66 24.72
CA ILE A 234 -9.24 11.28 24.49
C ILE A 234 -10.36 11.31 23.47
N ALA A 235 -10.24 10.49 22.43
CA ALA A 235 -11.25 10.29 21.40
C ALA A 235 -11.92 8.92 21.55
N ARG A 236 -13.24 8.85 21.34
CA ARG A 236 -13.94 7.59 21.02
C ARG A 236 -13.93 7.45 19.53
N GLN A 237 -13.33 6.37 19.02
CA GLN A 237 -13.15 6.15 17.60
C GLN A 237 -14.00 4.98 17.10
N LEU A 238 -14.49 5.10 15.89
CA LEU A 238 -15.23 4.08 15.17
C LEU A 238 -14.52 3.77 13.86
N ARG A 239 -14.48 2.51 13.47
CA ARG A 239 -14.07 2.09 12.13
C ARG A 239 -15.32 1.82 11.29
N VAL A 240 -15.40 2.50 10.17
CA VAL A 240 -16.45 2.30 9.17
C VAL A 240 -15.83 1.59 7.97
N THR A 241 -16.32 0.39 7.68
CA THR A 241 -15.89 -0.40 6.51
C THR A 241 -17.06 -0.54 5.56
N LEU A 242 -16.88 -0.13 4.30
CA LEU A 242 -17.93 -0.15 3.29
C LEU A 242 -17.40 -0.54 1.91
N PRO A 243 -18.17 -1.28 1.10
CA PRO A 243 -17.89 -1.48 -0.30
C PRO A 243 -18.12 -0.18 -1.08
N LEU A 244 -17.25 0.14 -2.00
CA LEU A 244 -17.31 1.40 -2.73
C LEU A 244 -16.88 1.22 -4.18
N HIS A 245 -17.63 1.87 -5.08
CA HIS A 245 -17.23 2.06 -6.46
C HIS A 245 -17.02 3.55 -6.71
N LEU A 246 -15.82 3.93 -7.15
CA LEU A 246 -15.47 5.28 -7.52
C LEU A 246 -14.83 5.31 -8.91
N ALA A 247 -15.32 6.20 -9.75
CA ALA A 247 -14.70 6.52 -11.03
C ALA A 247 -13.28 7.12 -10.85
N PRO A 248 -12.48 7.19 -11.91
CA PRO A 248 -11.15 7.80 -11.87
C PRO A 248 -11.20 9.24 -11.33
N LEU A 249 -10.27 9.58 -10.42
CA LEU A 249 -10.13 10.91 -9.82
C LEU A 249 -11.43 11.46 -9.18
N ALA A 250 -12.36 10.57 -8.84
CA ALA A 250 -13.62 10.93 -8.20
C ALA A 250 -13.56 10.77 -6.68
N TRP A 251 -14.51 11.41 -6.00
CA TRP A 251 -14.69 11.27 -4.56
C TRP A 251 -16.15 11.17 -4.18
N LYS A 252 -16.41 10.63 -3.00
CA LYS A 252 -17.75 10.56 -2.42
C LYS A 252 -17.68 10.82 -0.93
N THR A 253 -18.59 11.66 -0.42
CA THR A 253 -18.73 11.97 0.98
C THR A 253 -19.89 11.20 1.58
N PHE A 254 -19.68 10.72 2.79
CA PHE A 254 -20.64 9.94 3.58
C PHE A 254 -20.84 10.58 4.94
N GLN A 255 -21.98 10.28 5.54
CA GLN A 255 -22.36 10.75 6.88
C GLN A 255 -22.82 9.58 7.74
N LEU A 256 -22.44 9.64 9.03
CA LEU A 256 -22.95 8.70 10.05
C LEU A 256 -24.14 9.35 10.75
N LEU A 257 -25.23 8.63 10.82
CA LEU A 257 -26.49 9.05 11.45
C LEU A 257 -26.95 8.00 12.44
N SER A 258 -27.71 8.43 13.45
CA SER A 258 -28.40 7.50 14.33
C SER A 258 -29.41 6.68 13.54
N GLY A 259 -29.45 5.36 13.78
CA GLY A 259 -30.32 4.45 13.09
C GLY A 259 -30.26 3.05 13.68
N THR A 260 -31.07 2.15 13.13
CA THR A 260 -31.03 0.75 13.54
C THR A 260 -29.81 0.09 12.93
N LYS A 261 -28.95 -0.47 13.76
CA LYS A 261 -27.78 -1.24 13.30
C LYS A 261 -28.26 -2.47 12.55
N GLU A 262 -27.87 -2.63 11.31
CA GLU A 262 -28.00 -3.90 10.62
C GLU A 262 -26.92 -4.85 11.14
N GLU A 263 -27.32 -6.06 11.53
CA GLU A 263 -26.39 -7.11 11.89
C GLU A 263 -25.87 -7.77 10.63
N TYR A 264 -24.57 -7.66 10.40
CA TYR A 264 -23.89 -8.39 9.34
C TYR A 264 -23.54 -9.78 9.81
N GLU A 265 -24.11 -10.79 9.19
CA GLU A 265 -23.57 -12.14 9.27
C GLU A 265 -22.25 -12.19 8.47
N GLY A 266 -21.13 -12.43 9.18
CA GLY A 266 -19.85 -12.62 8.52
C GLY A 266 -19.91 -13.81 7.54
N LEU A 267 -19.13 -13.73 6.47
CA LEU A 267 -19.03 -14.80 5.46
C LEU A 267 -18.34 -16.07 5.98
N TYR A 268 -17.69 -15.98 7.15
CA TYR A 268 -17.00 -17.11 7.77
C TYR A 268 -17.95 -17.91 8.65
N ARG A 269 -18.11 -19.19 8.32
CA ARG A 269 -18.91 -20.15 9.11
C ARG A 269 -18.19 -21.51 9.14
N ASN A 270 -17.95 -22.03 10.34
CA ASN A 270 -17.42 -23.40 10.54
C ASN A 270 -16.15 -23.71 9.74
N GLY A 271 -15.16 -22.80 9.69
CA GLY A 271 -13.94 -23.02 8.94
C GLY A 271 -14.04 -22.71 7.44
N VAL A 272 -15.17 -22.20 6.97
CA VAL A 272 -15.40 -21.90 5.55
C VAL A 272 -15.77 -20.44 5.36
N ILE A 273 -15.15 -19.80 4.37
CA ILE A 273 -15.60 -18.51 3.81
C ILE A 273 -16.24 -18.82 2.47
N ASP A 274 -17.52 -18.50 2.33
CA ASP A 274 -18.26 -18.71 1.09
C ASP A 274 -18.75 -17.40 0.50
N THR A 275 -18.30 -17.12 -0.73
CA THR A 275 -18.67 -15.92 -1.49
C THR A 275 -19.31 -16.33 -2.82
N PRO A 276 -19.89 -15.41 -3.59
CA PRO A 276 -20.36 -15.71 -4.95
C PRO A 276 -19.26 -16.18 -5.91
N PHE A 277 -17.99 -15.87 -5.60
CA PHE A 277 -16.84 -16.10 -6.51
C PHE A 277 -15.96 -17.24 -6.06
N VAL A 278 -15.73 -17.36 -4.76
CA VAL A 278 -14.81 -18.37 -4.20
C VAL A 278 -15.37 -18.98 -2.93
N THR A 279 -15.04 -20.25 -2.71
CA THR A 279 -15.17 -20.90 -1.40
C THR A 279 -13.75 -21.14 -0.88
N VAL A 280 -13.46 -20.66 0.31
CA VAL A 280 -12.18 -20.90 1.00
C VAL A 280 -12.47 -21.74 2.23
N SER A 281 -11.86 -22.91 2.30
CA SER A 281 -11.96 -23.80 3.46
C SER A 281 -10.58 -23.99 4.08
N PHE A 282 -10.57 -24.00 5.40
CA PHE A 282 -9.39 -24.25 6.20
C PHE A 282 -9.70 -25.34 7.21
N ASP A 283 -9.10 -26.50 6.95
CA ASP A 283 -9.16 -27.65 7.84
C ASP A 283 -7.72 -27.98 8.27
N GLU A 284 -7.08 -29.04 7.77
CA GLU A 284 -5.65 -29.26 7.95
C GLU A 284 -4.84 -28.40 6.99
N ASN A 285 -5.37 -28.17 5.79
CA ASN A 285 -4.78 -27.36 4.73
C ASN A 285 -5.76 -26.31 4.21
N LEU A 286 -5.22 -25.23 3.61
CA LEU A 286 -6.02 -24.24 2.94
C LEU A 286 -6.40 -24.70 1.55
N THR A 287 -7.70 -24.77 1.27
CA THR A 287 -8.25 -25.07 -0.06
C THR A 287 -9.03 -23.86 -0.56
N VAL A 288 -8.76 -23.43 -1.78
CA VAL A 288 -9.51 -22.37 -2.48
C VAL A 288 -10.21 -23.00 -3.68
N TYR A 289 -11.54 -22.92 -3.70
CA TYR A 289 -12.34 -23.31 -4.86
C TYR A 289 -12.83 -22.07 -5.60
N ASP A 290 -12.38 -21.88 -6.83
CA ASP A 290 -12.85 -20.82 -7.72
C ASP A 290 -14.17 -21.28 -8.40
N LYS A 291 -15.26 -20.60 -8.08
CA LYS A 291 -16.58 -20.87 -8.63
C LYS A 291 -16.74 -20.43 -10.09
N THR A 292 -15.85 -19.56 -10.57
CA THR A 292 -15.90 -19.04 -11.95
C THR A 292 -15.26 -20.00 -12.92
N THR A 293 -14.10 -20.56 -12.53
CA THR A 293 -13.34 -21.52 -13.35
C THR A 293 -13.70 -22.97 -13.02
N HIS A 294 -14.37 -23.21 -11.88
CA HIS A 294 -14.65 -24.54 -11.30
C HIS A 294 -13.39 -25.32 -10.95
N GLU A 295 -12.30 -24.64 -10.63
CA GLU A 295 -11.03 -25.24 -10.22
C GLU A 295 -10.85 -25.18 -8.71
N ALA A 296 -10.22 -26.24 -8.16
CA ALA A 296 -9.82 -26.31 -6.76
C ALA A 296 -8.31 -26.23 -6.63
N TYR A 297 -7.82 -25.35 -5.79
CA TYR A 297 -6.43 -25.22 -5.43
C TYR A 297 -6.24 -25.78 -4.02
N GLU A 298 -5.79 -27.02 -3.94
CA GLU A 298 -5.53 -27.71 -2.68
C GLU A 298 -4.11 -27.38 -2.18
N ASP A 299 -3.89 -27.50 -0.88
CA ASP A 299 -2.62 -27.14 -0.22
C ASP A 299 -2.15 -25.72 -0.54
N PHE A 300 -3.08 -24.80 -0.73
CA PHE A 300 -2.77 -23.40 -1.02
C PHE A 300 -2.01 -22.78 0.16
N LEU A 301 -0.98 -21.97 -0.11
CA LEU A 301 -0.03 -21.44 0.88
C LEU A 301 0.86 -22.50 1.58
N ARG A 302 1.21 -23.56 0.87
CA ARG A 302 2.27 -24.46 1.35
C ARG A 302 3.62 -23.77 1.20
N PHE A 303 4.37 -23.71 2.30
CA PHE A 303 5.71 -23.14 2.32
C PHE A 303 6.75 -24.26 2.30
N GLU A 304 7.79 -24.07 1.51
CA GLU A 304 8.96 -24.93 1.48
C GLU A 304 10.19 -24.12 1.85
N ASP A 305 10.91 -24.52 2.90
CA ASP A 305 12.18 -23.92 3.31
C ASP A 305 13.28 -24.98 3.18
N ARG A 306 14.24 -24.70 2.30
CA ARG A 306 15.39 -25.58 2.06
C ARG A 306 16.66 -25.06 2.70
N GLY A 307 16.59 -23.96 3.42
CA GLY A 307 17.73 -23.24 3.95
C GLY A 307 18.55 -22.53 2.87
N ASP A 308 19.39 -21.60 3.27
CA ASP A 308 20.34 -20.88 2.43
C ASP A 308 21.61 -20.61 3.22
N ILE A 309 22.75 -21.06 2.69
CA ILE A 309 24.09 -20.78 3.22
C ILE A 309 24.90 -19.88 2.28
N GLY A 310 24.24 -19.25 1.31
CA GLY A 310 24.82 -18.29 0.39
C GLY A 310 24.98 -16.89 1.03
N ASN A 311 24.80 -15.89 0.22
CA ASN A 311 24.91 -14.48 0.63
C ASN A 311 23.84 -13.64 -0.06
N GLU A 312 23.94 -12.32 0.02
CA GLU A 312 22.99 -11.35 -0.54
C GLU A 312 22.85 -11.45 -2.08
N TYR A 313 23.79 -12.08 -2.75
CA TYR A 313 23.82 -12.23 -4.20
C TYR A 313 23.38 -13.60 -4.67
N ILE A 314 23.82 -14.65 -3.97
CA ILE A 314 23.81 -16.04 -4.49
C ILE A 314 23.23 -16.97 -3.46
N TYR A 315 22.23 -17.75 -3.87
CA TYR A 315 21.67 -18.84 -3.09
C TYR A 315 22.59 -20.08 -3.13
N PHE A 316 22.86 -20.66 -1.98
CA PHE A 316 23.45 -21.98 -1.83
C PHE A 316 22.66 -22.84 -0.87
N GLN A 317 22.19 -23.98 -1.38
CA GLN A 317 21.52 -24.94 -0.52
C GLN A 317 22.53 -25.62 0.41
N PRO A 318 22.25 -25.74 1.73
CA PRO A 318 23.09 -26.50 2.64
C PRO A 318 23.15 -27.95 2.20
N LYS A 319 24.34 -28.57 2.33
CA LYS A 319 24.48 -30.02 2.19
C LYS A 319 23.91 -30.65 3.47
N ASN A 320 22.93 -31.54 3.33
CA ASN A 320 22.40 -32.35 4.42
C ASN A 320 23.48 -33.21 5.05
#